data_0047ef74d41792af6ffb8ce816626fed
#
_entry.id   0047ef74d41792af6ffb8ce816626fed
#
_cell.length_a   1.000
_cell.length_b   1.000
_cell.length_c   1.000
_cell.angle_alpha   90.00
_cell.angle_beta   90.00
_cell.angle_gamma   90.00
#
_symmetry.space_group_name_H-M   'P 1'
#
loop_
_entity.id
_entity.type
_entity.pdbx_description
1 polymer ?
#
loop_
_entity_poly.entity_id
_entity_poly.type
_entity_poly.pdbx_seq_one_letter_code
_entity_poly.pdbx_strand_id
1 'polypeptide(L)'
;MSQLNAFRAIKAVHGKLPVNLIFVAEGDEERMDIGLRKFVKDHPELLEGADGMLRFGSQSPSGGGGYGGGSEGCVYVELTTSGTSWGRGPTTSDIHGSNKRSVDSPAWRHIKMLASLVSDDGNTPLIEGFLEGMQPLTEWQEADLKNAAERTDLKVAAENVGVARYISDDPYTMLKMQRYGTSFNLDGIWGGNMYAGGAGAILPNKVTSKHNFRYVPNMKGPDIVKKLRAQLDKNGYKDVEVKMIGDVPWAKMNSDNDAGRALKRAYEVMNIPHGELRGDWGIGGGGGAAGGYWPAYLFGNGEVGEKVSPYAGIPIVAGGGGHGGRAHAANEYYVIEGAGRVYGMAGAEKVVAAMAYAFAGKMPPAPSPTN
;
A
#
# COMPACT_ATOMS: atom_id res chain seq x y z
N MET A 1 4.25 -18.88 -5.65
CA MET A 1 4.42 -20.17 -6.38
C MET A 1 4.97 -19.96 -7.80
N SER A 2 4.44 -19.04 -8.60
CA SER A 2 4.91 -18.79 -9.99
C SER A 2 6.42 -18.53 -10.09
N GLN A 3 6.99 -17.78 -9.15
CA GLN A 3 8.43 -17.51 -9.10
C GLN A 3 9.27 -18.80 -8.92
N LEU A 4 8.87 -19.63 -7.97
CA LEU A 4 9.55 -20.90 -7.72
C LEU A 4 9.44 -21.85 -8.92
N ASN A 5 8.29 -21.88 -9.60
CA ASN A 5 8.09 -22.66 -10.80
C ASN A 5 8.99 -22.18 -11.95
N ALA A 6 9.11 -20.86 -12.14
CA ALA A 6 10.02 -20.29 -13.14
C ALA A 6 11.48 -20.73 -12.89
N PHE A 7 11.95 -20.63 -11.66
CA PHE A 7 13.33 -21.06 -11.32
C PHE A 7 13.52 -22.56 -11.43
N ARG A 8 12.52 -23.37 -11.06
CA ARG A 8 12.55 -24.83 -11.28
C ARG A 8 12.62 -25.19 -12.76
N ALA A 9 11.83 -24.51 -13.60
CA ALA A 9 11.83 -24.71 -15.04
C ALA A 9 13.19 -24.37 -15.66
N ILE A 10 13.79 -23.22 -15.29
CA ILE A 10 15.14 -22.85 -15.74
C ILE A 10 16.15 -23.92 -15.34
N LYS A 11 16.12 -24.36 -14.08
CA LYS A 11 17.06 -25.38 -13.59
C LYS A 11 16.87 -26.73 -14.27
N ALA A 12 15.63 -27.13 -14.57
CA ALA A 12 15.33 -28.37 -15.27
C ALA A 12 15.87 -28.37 -16.71
N VAL A 13 15.81 -27.23 -17.42
CA VAL A 13 16.22 -27.11 -18.80
C VAL A 13 17.75 -26.90 -18.95
N HIS A 14 18.32 -26.05 -18.07
CA HIS A 14 19.70 -25.58 -18.21
C HIS A 14 20.65 -26.04 -17.10
N GLY A 15 20.19 -26.85 -16.16
CA GLY A 15 20.95 -27.39 -15.03
C GLY A 15 21.30 -26.38 -13.93
N LYS A 16 21.27 -25.08 -14.23
CA LYS A 16 21.62 -24.01 -13.31
C LYS A 16 20.79 -22.73 -13.58
N LEU A 17 20.69 -21.88 -12.58
CA LEU A 17 20.11 -20.54 -12.74
C LEU A 17 21.13 -19.59 -13.38
N PRO A 18 20.69 -18.56 -14.13
CA PRO A 18 21.58 -17.55 -14.70
C PRO A 18 22.13 -16.56 -13.67
N VAL A 19 21.49 -16.46 -12.51
CA VAL A 19 21.80 -15.56 -11.39
C VAL A 19 21.85 -16.34 -10.08
N ASN A 20 22.55 -15.82 -9.07
CA ASN A 20 22.34 -16.22 -7.69
C ASN A 20 21.01 -15.66 -7.21
N LEU A 21 20.31 -16.40 -6.37
CA LEU A 21 18.98 -16.03 -5.93
C LEU A 21 18.89 -16.02 -4.40
N ILE A 22 18.49 -14.88 -3.86
CA ILE A 22 18.02 -14.74 -2.49
C ILE A 22 16.50 -14.63 -2.55
N PHE A 23 15.78 -15.54 -1.91
CA PHE A 23 14.32 -15.53 -1.88
C PHE A 23 13.85 -15.07 -0.49
N VAL A 24 13.26 -13.88 -0.44
CA VAL A 24 12.69 -13.32 0.79
C VAL A 24 11.18 -13.50 0.74
N ALA A 25 10.62 -14.14 1.75
CA ALA A 25 9.18 -14.36 1.88
C ALA A 25 8.72 -13.92 3.26
N GLU A 26 7.63 -13.15 3.28
CA GLU A 26 6.97 -12.66 4.48
C GLU A 26 5.58 -13.29 4.59
N GLY A 27 5.20 -13.74 5.76
CA GLY A 27 3.88 -14.31 6.04
C GLY A 27 3.01 -13.45 6.96
N ASP A 28 3.48 -12.26 7.34
CA ASP A 28 2.84 -11.36 8.33
C ASP A 28 2.73 -9.91 7.82
N GLU A 29 2.67 -9.74 6.49
CA GLU A 29 2.62 -8.41 5.84
C GLU A 29 1.40 -7.62 6.29
N GLU A 30 0.23 -8.28 6.43
CA GLU A 30 -1.01 -7.67 6.90
C GLU A 30 -0.97 -7.21 8.37
N ARG A 31 0.11 -7.48 9.08
CA ARG A 31 0.40 -7.01 10.44
C ARG A 31 1.58 -6.04 10.47
N MET A 32 1.80 -5.30 9.39
CA MET A 32 2.79 -4.21 9.28
C MET A 32 4.26 -4.68 9.23
N ASP A 33 4.52 -5.86 8.69
CA ASP A 33 5.87 -6.41 8.47
C ASP A 33 6.78 -6.41 9.71
N ILE A 34 6.21 -6.51 10.90
CA ILE A 34 6.96 -6.40 12.17
C ILE A 34 8.04 -7.47 12.24
N GLY A 35 7.71 -8.70 11.82
CA GLY A 35 8.63 -9.83 11.79
C GLY A 35 9.76 -9.62 10.79
N LEU A 36 9.44 -9.21 9.56
CA LEU A 36 10.41 -8.96 8.50
C LEU A 36 11.36 -7.81 8.86
N ARG A 37 10.83 -6.71 9.42
CA ARG A 37 11.64 -5.59 9.89
C ARG A 37 12.69 -6.03 10.92
N LYS A 38 12.26 -6.82 11.89
CA LYS A 38 13.16 -7.37 12.91
C LYS A 38 14.20 -8.29 12.26
N PHE A 39 13.78 -9.17 11.36
CA PHE A 39 14.65 -10.11 10.67
C PHE A 39 15.73 -9.39 9.86
N VAL A 40 15.38 -8.41 9.04
CA VAL A 40 16.34 -7.62 8.25
C VAL A 40 17.30 -6.84 9.12
N LYS A 41 16.83 -6.35 10.28
CA LYS A 41 17.67 -5.66 11.26
C LYS A 41 18.69 -6.59 11.93
N ASP A 42 18.26 -7.80 12.27
CA ASP A 42 19.07 -8.77 13.00
C ASP A 42 20.02 -9.57 12.08
N HIS A 43 19.67 -9.70 10.78
CA HIS A 43 20.38 -10.51 9.78
C HIS A 43 20.69 -9.74 8.48
N PRO A 44 21.27 -8.55 8.57
CA PRO A 44 21.55 -7.72 7.38
C PRO A 44 22.54 -8.39 6.43
N GLU A 45 23.43 -9.27 6.94
CA GLU A 45 24.43 -10.02 6.18
C GLU A 45 23.84 -10.93 5.11
N LEU A 46 22.56 -11.35 5.25
CA LEU A 46 21.88 -12.19 4.26
C LEU A 46 21.53 -11.44 2.97
N LEU A 47 21.55 -10.10 3.02
CA LEU A 47 21.27 -9.24 1.87
C LEU A 47 22.55 -8.64 1.28
N GLU A 48 23.71 -8.87 1.91
CA GLU A 48 24.98 -8.34 1.47
C GLU A 48 25.34 -8.86 0.08
N GLY A 49 25.73 -7.96 -0.82
CA GLY A 49 26.11 -8.29 -2.18
C GLY A 49 24.93 -8.57 -3.14
N ALA A 50 23.71 -8.27 -2.76
CA ALA A 50 22.57 -8.32 -3.67
C ALA A 50 22.64 -7.15 -4.67
N ASP A 51 22.69 -7.47 -5.97
CA ASP A 51 22.82 -6.47 -7.06
C ASP A 51 21.47 -5.85 -7.47
N GLY A 52 20.36 -6.48 -7.12
CA GLY A 52 19.02 -5.99 -7.45
C GLY A 52 17.92 -6.80 -6.80
N MET A 53 16.75 -6.18 -6.66
CA MET A 53 15.56 -6.81 -6.11
C MET A 53 14.37 -6.66 -7.06
N LEU A 54 13.68 -7.75 -7.31
CA LEU A 54 12.37 -7.76 -7.97
C LEU A 54 11.27 -8.03 -6.94
N ARG A 55 10.37 -7.04 -6.76
CA ARG A 55 9.06 -7.28 -6.16
C ARG A 55 8.08 -7.66 -7.27
N PHE A 56 7.48 -8.84 -7.15
CA PHE A 56 6.54 -9.30 -8.16
C PHE A 56 5.25 -8.51 -8.11
N GLY A 57 4.88 -7.94 -9.27
CA GLY A 57 3.62 -7.28 -9.52
C GLY A 57 2.84 -7.99 -10.63
N SER A 58 1.73 -7.42 -11.05
CA SER A 58 0.85 -7.93 -12.09
C SER A 58 0.71 -6.94 -13.24
N GLN A 59 0.23 -7.44 -14.39
CA GLN A 59 -0.22 -6.61 -15.50
C GLN A 59 -1.49 -5.83 -15.10
N SER A 60 -1.71 -4.69 -15.75
CA SER A 60 -2.99 -4.00 -15.71
C SER A 60 -4.10 -4.86 -16.35
N PRO A 61 -5.39 -4.54 -16.14
CA PRO A 61 -6.50 -5.25 -16.81
C PRO A 61 -6.40 -5.23 -18.34
N SER A 62 -5.74 -4.24 -18.93
CA SER A 62 -5.48 -4.11 -20.37
C SER A 62 -4.24 -4.86 -20.85
N GLY A 63 -3.53 -5.56 -19.98
CA GLY A 63 -2.33 -6.35 -20.29
C GLY A 63 -1.02 -5.54 -20.28
N GLY A 64 -1.04 -4.29 -19.87
CA GLY A 64 0.18 -3.47 -19.75
C GLY A 64 1.02 -3.82 -18.53
N GLY A 65 2.34 -3.83 -18.69
CA GLY A 65 3.31 -3.95 -17.61
C GLY A 65 3.67 -2.58 -17.02
N GLY A 66 3.87 -2.53 -15.72
CA GLY A 66 4.32 -1.32 -15.02
C GLY A 66 5.67 -1.50 -14.36
N TYR A 67 6.23 -0.39 -13.92
CA TYR A 67 7.45 -0.34 -13.11
C TYR A 67 7.11 0.34 -11.79
N GLY A 68 7.38 -0.32 -10.69
CA GLY A 68 7.24 0.20 -9.34
C GLY A 68 8.54 0.06 -8.56
N GLY A 69 8.65 0.66 -7.44
CA GLY A 69 9.83 0.54 -6.57
C GLY A 69 9.59 1.25 -5.24
N GLY A 70 8.87 2.36 -5.28
CA GLY A 70 8.49 3.11 -4.09
C GLY A 70 7.31 2.50 -3.32
N SER A 71 7.05 3.07 -2.18
CA SER A 71 5.95 2.73 -1.29
C SER A 71 5.49 3.98 -0.55
N GLU A 72 4.20 4.17 -0.42
CA GLU A 72 3.68 5.14 0.55
C GLU A 72 3.99 4.69 1.98
N GLY A 73 3.99 5.64 2.91
CA GLY A 73 4.00 5.34 4.33
C GLY A 73 2.60 4.95 4.81
N CYS A 74 2.54 4.06 5.79
CA CYS A 74 1.28 3.66 6.40
C CYS A 74 1.45 3.46 7.91
N VAL A 75 0.63 4.12 8.72
CA VAL A 75 0.57 3.88 10.16
C VAL A 75 -0.84 3.50 10.58
N TYR A 76 -0.95 2.41 11.34
CA TYR A 76 -2.21 1.92 11.88
C TYR A 76 -2.35 2.26 13.35
N VAL A 77 -3.55 2.71 13.73
CA VAL A 77 -3.90 3.01 15.11
C VAL A 77 -5.26 2.43 15.50
N GLU A 78 -5.40 2.07 16.76
CA GLU A 78 -6.68 1.82 17.41
C GLU A 78 -7.01 2.97 18.36
N LEU A 79 -8.24 3.44 18.30
CA LEU A 79 -8.82 4.41 19.24
C LEU A 79 -9.86 3.72 20.09
N THR A 80 -9.71 3.79 21.41
CA THR A 80 -10.66 3.15 22.34
C THR A 80 -11.25 4.17 23.30
N THR A 81 -12.56 4.22 23.33
CA THR A 81 -13.36 4.96 24.33
C THR A 81 -13.98 3.97 25.28
N SER A 82 -13.77 4.16 26.58
CA SER A 82 -14.39 3.31 27.61
C SER A 82 -15.00 4.13 28.74
N GLY A 83 -16.00 3.58 29.39
CA GLY A 83 -16.58 4.20 30.58
C GLY A 83 -15.58 4.35 31.72
N THR A 84 -14.64 3.40 31.83
CA THR A 84 -13.59 3.41 32.86
C THR A 84 -12.62 4.58 32.67
N SER A 85 -12.07 4.76 31.50
CA SER A 85 -11.11 5.86 31.21
C SER A 85 -11.81 7.21 31.18
N TRP A 86 -13.05 7.27 30.73
CA TRP A 86 -13.84 8.50 30.69
C TRP A 86 -14.40 8.93 32.07
N GLY A 87 -14.55 7.97 33.00
CA GLY A 87 -15.18 8.20 34.29
C GLY A 87 -16.69 8.39 34.21
N ARG A 88 -17.34 8.00 33.10
CA ARG A 88 -18.79 8.12 32.84
C ARG A 88 -19.29 6.93 32.04
N GLY A 89 -20.55 6.56 32.27
CA GLY A 89 -21.15 5.42 31.59
C GLY A 89 -20.79 4.08 32.28
N PRO A 90 -21.07 2.94 31.61
CA PRO A 90 -20.71 1.63 32.12
C PRO A 90 -19.21 1.46 32.23
N THR A 91 -18.69 0.94 33.34
CA THR A 91 -17.25 0.84 33.60
C THR A 91 -16.71 -0.58 33.53
N THR A 92 -17.42 -1.57 34.06
CA THR A 92 -16.95 -2.95 34.20
C THR A 92 -17.45 -3.88 33.09
N SER A 93 -18.66 -3.67 32.61
CA SER A 93 -19.30 -4.48 31.58
C SER A 93 -20.42 -3.67 30.91
N ASP A 94 -20.89 -4.16 29.78
CA ASP A 94 -22.10 -3.64 29.14
C ASP A 94 -23.28 -3.76 30.11
N ILE A 95 -24.22 -2.81 30.04
CA ILE A 95 -25.44 -2.81 30.85
C ILE A 95 -26.66 -2.76 29.94
N HIS A 96 -27.85 -2.98 30.50
CA HIS A 96 -29.09 -2.91 29.75
C HIS A 96 -29.32 -1.51 29.17
N GLY A 97 -29.69 -1.44 27.88
CA GLY A 97 -29.81 -0.19 27.09
C GLY A 97 -30.83 0.78 27.59
N SER A 98 -31.84 0.34 28.38
CA SER A 98 -32.81 1.23 29.02
C SER A 98 -32.17 2.25 29.97
N ASN A 99 -30.99 1.95 30.50
CA ASN A 99 -30.26 2.86 31.38
C ASN A 99 -29.74 4.12 30.63
N LYS A 100 -29.78 4.15 29.31
CA LYS A 100 -29.38 5.34 28.51
C LYS A 100 -30.10 6.61 28.89
N ARG A 101 -31.30 6.52 29.53
CA ARG A 101 -32.04 7.67 29.99
C ARG A 101 -31.33 8.50 31.08
N SER A 102 -30.43 7.84 31.84
CA SER A 102 -29.74 8.44 32.99
C SER A 102 -28.22 8.16 33.00
N VAL A 103 -27.71 7.37 32.05
CA VAL A 103 -26.33 6.99 31.99
C VAL A 103 -25.70 7.47 30.69
N ASP A 104 -24.48 8.03 30.76
CA ASP A 104 -23.67 8.41 29.61
C ASP A 104 -23.29 7.20 28.76
N SER A 105 -23.05 7.42 27.46
CA SER A 105 -22.75 6.37 26.50
C SER A 105 -21.34 6.52 25.93
N PRO A 106 -20.42 5.61 26.23
CA PRO A 106 -19.12 5.55 25.58
C PRO A 106 -19.22 5.43 24.06
N ALA A 107 -20.25 4.75 23.53
CA ALA A 107 -20.46 4.63 22.09
C ALA A 107 -20.76 5.98 21.42
N TRP A 108 -21.68 6.78 22.00
CA TRP A 108 -21.96 8.12 21.49
C TRP A 108 -20.77 9.07 21.63
N ARG A 109 -19.98 8.92 22.71
CA ARG A 109 -18.74 9.67 22.87
C ARG A 109 -17.74 9.32 21.78
N HIS A 110 -17.59 8.03 21.46
CA HIS A 110 -16.70 7.55 20.41
C HIS A 110 -17.09 8.11 19.02
N ILE A 111 -18.38 8.03 18.66
CA ILE A 111 -18.89 8.57 17.39
C ILE A 111 -18.62 10.09 17.28
N LYS A 112 -18.90 10.85 18.34
CA LYS A 112 -18.62 12.29 18.36
C LYS A 112 -17.14 12.61 18.30
N MET A 113 -16.31 11.80 18.94
CA MET A 113 -14.85 11.90 18.84
C MET A 113 -14.38 11.70 17.41
N LEU A 114 -14.83 10.65 16.73
CA LEU A 114 -14.50 10.38 15.33
C LEU A 114 -14.96 11.53 14.41
N ALA A 115 -16.19 12.01 14.57
CA ALA A 115 -16.72 13.12 13.80
C ALA A 115 -15.93 14.43 14.00
N SER A 116 -15.25 14.61 15.14
CA SER A 116 -14.41 15.79 15.39
C SER A 116 -13.04 15.76 14.71
N LEU A 117 -12.68 14.64 14.08
CA LEU A 117 -11.39 14.45 13.41
C LEU A 117 -11.45 14.62 11.89
N VAL A 118 -12.64 14.76 11.32
CA VAL A 118 -12.86 14.90 9.88
C VAL A 118 -13.87 16.02 9.59
N SER A 119 -13.82 16.55 8.36
CA SER A 119 -14.82 17.48 7.84
C SER A 119 -16.21 16.83 7.78
N ASP A 120 -17.26 17.66 7.61
CA ASP A 120 -18.66 17.20 7.59
C ASP A 120 -18.93 16.16 6.50
N ASP A 121 -18.21 16.21 5.39
CA ASP A 121 -18.28 15.23 4.30
C ASP A 121 -17.40 13.97 4.54
N GLY A 122 -16.62 13.95 5.64
CA GLY A 122 -15.73 12.85 6.02
C GLY A 122 -14.43 12.75 5.23
N ASN A 123 -14.15 13.65 4.30
CA ASN A 123 -13.04 13.51 3.36
C ASN A 123 -11.74 14.20 3.82
N THR A 124 -11.86 15.28 4.60
CA THR A 124 -10.68 16.05 5.03
C THR A 124 -10.36 15.80 6.49
N PRO A 125 -9.16 15.30 6.82
CA PRO A 125 -8.70 15.19 8.21
C PRO A 125 -8.56 16.57 8.86
N LEU A 126 -9.15 16.74 10.03
CA LEU A 126 -9.09 17.96 10.86
C LEU A 126 -8.05 17.82 11.98
N ILE A 127 -6.93 17.17 11.69
CA ILE A 127 -5.81 16.99 12.61
C ILE A 127 -4.79 18.08 12.31
N GLU A 128 -4.59 18.99 13.28
CA GLU A 128 -3.70 20.14 13.13
C GLU A 128 -2.28 19.69 12.78
N GLY A 129 -1.69 20.30 11.76
CA GLY A 129 -0.35 20.00 11.29
C GLY A 129 -0.21 18.67 10.55
N PHE A 130 -1.28 17.92 10.30
CA PHE A 130 -1.19 16.61 9.62
C PHE A 130 -0.55 16.72 8.24
N LEU A 131 -0.90 17.74 7.46
CA LEU A 131 -0.38 17.95 6.11
C LEU A 131 0.93 18.75 6.07
N GLU A 132 1.44 19.19 7.22
CA GLU A 132 2.70 19.91 7.29
C GLU A 132 3.87 19.00 6.93
N GLY A 133 4.79 19.54 6.14
CA GLY A 133 5.98 18.82 5.69
C GLY A 133 5.80 17.97 4.44
N MET A 134 4.60 17.89 3.85
CA MET A 134 4.46 17.28 2.53
C MET A 134 5.38 17.97 1.52
N GLN A 135 6.12 17.18 0.74
CA GLN A 135 6.94 17.72 -0.35
C GLN A 135 6.04 18.24 -1.48
N PRO A 136 6.37 19.42 -2.06
CA PRO A 136 5.74 19.82 -3.31
C PRO A 136 6.10 18.83 -4.42
N LEU A 137 5.25 18.73 -5.43
CA LEU A 137 5.55 17.92 -6.60
C LEU A 137 6.71 18.53 -7.38
N THR A 138 7.54 17.67 -7.96
CA THR A 138 8.56 18.11 -8.92
C THR A 138 7.91 18.50 -10.25
N GLU A 139 8.60 19.29 -11.08
CA GLU A 139 8.12 19.66 -12.42
C GLU A 139 7.79 18.42 -13.27
N TRP A 140 8.60 17.37 -13.11
CA TRP A 140 8.37 16.11 -13.81
C TRP A 140 7.06 15.43 -13.33
N GLN A 141 6.83 15.37 -12.00
CA GLN A 141 5.61 14.78 -11.43
C GLN A 141 4.35 15.54 -11.86
N GLU A 142 4.44 16.87 -11.91
CA GLU A 142 3.36 17.72 -12.43
C GLU A 142 3.08 17.45 -13.91
N ALA A 143 4.11 17.32 -14.75
CA ALA A 143 3.96 17.01 -16.17
C ALA A 143 3.36 15.60 -16.38
N ASP A 144 3.83 14.59 -15.63
CA ASP A 144 3.30 13.22 -15.68
C ASP A 144 1.83 13.17 -15.29
N LEU A 145 1.43 13.89 -14.23
CA LEU A 145 0.03 13.99 -13.82
C LEU A 145 -0.85 14.61 -14.89
N LYS A 146 -0.43 15.71 -15.51
CA LYS A 146 -1.16 16.36 -16.61
C LYS A 146 -1.35 15.41 -17.78
N ASN A 147 -0.28 14.77 -18.22
CA ASN A 147 -0.32 13.78 -19.30
C ASN A 147 -1.20 12.57 -18.97
N ALA A 148 -1.23 12.13 -17.72
CA ALA A 148 -2.10 11.06 -17.28
C ALA A 148 -3.56 11.50 -17.22
N ALA A 149 -3.84 12.72 -16.76
CA ALA A 149 -5.18 13.27 -16.67
C ALA A 149 -5.87 13.38 -18.03
N GLU A 150 -5.14 13.83 -19.06
CA GLU A 150 -5.64 13.92 -20.42
C GLU A 150 -6.12 12.57 -21.01
N ARG A 151 -5.59 11.47 -20.49
CA ARG A 151 -5.91 10.10 -20.94
C ARG A 151 -6.84 9.36 -19.99
N THR A 152 -7.26 9.97 -18.89
CA THR A 152 -8.07 9.34 -17.86
C THR A 152 -9.54 9.65 -18.06
N ASP A 153 -10.32 8.61 -18.35
CA ASP A 153 -11.77 8.65 -18.25
C ASP A 153 -12.18 8.26 -16.82
N LEU A 154 -12.69 9.23 -16.04
CA LEU A 154 -13.07 9.01 -14.65
C LEU A 154 -14.21 8.00 -14.50
N LYS A 155 -15.11 7.91 -15.47
CA LYS A 155 -16.22 6.95 -15.44
C LYS A 155 -15.69 5.53 -15.57
N VAL A 156 -14.84 5.29 -16.57
CA VAL A 156 -14.19 3.98 -16.77
C VAL A 156 -13.30 3.63 -15.55
N ALA A 157 -12.58 4.61 -15.02
CA ALA A 157 -11.76 4.39 -13.82
C ALA A 157 -12.61 4.02 -12.60
N ALA A 158 -13.74 4.69 -12.39
CA ALA A 158 -14.68 4.39 -11.30
C ALA A 158 -15.31 3.00 -11.45
N GLU A 159 -15.72 2.62 -12.65
CA GLU A 159 -16.26 1.28 -12.96
C GLU A 159 -15.23 0.18 -12.65
N ASN A 160 -13.95 0.38 -13.01
CA ASN A 160 -12.87 -0.58 -12.74
C ASN A 160 -12.61 -0.80 -11.24
N VAL A 161 -12.79 0.23 -10.42
CA VAL A 161 -12.64 0.15 -8.96
C VAL A 161 -13.95 -0.32 -8.28
N GLY A 162 -15.09 -0.20 -8.97
CA GLY A 162 -16.40 -0.53 -8.44
C GLY A 162 -17.00 0.57 -7.55
N VAL A 163 -16.70 1.83 -7.83
CA VAL A 163 -17.25 3.00 -7.12
C VAL A 163 -18.18 3.81 -8.02
N ALA A 164 -19.15 4.47 -7.43
CA ALA A 164 -20.12 5.27 -8.19
C ALA A 164 -19.47 6.56 -8.76
N ARG A 165 -18.57 7.16 -8.00
CA ARG A 165 -17.80 8.36 -8.38
C ARG A 165 -16.57 8.52 -7.49
N TYR A 166 -15.64 9.34 -7.94
CA TYR A 166 -14.54 9.84 -7.11
C TYR A 166 -14.96 11.10 -6.32
N ILE A 167 -14.12 11.54 -5.38
CA ILE A 167 -14.33 12.78 -4.61
C ILE A 167 -14.26 14.01 -5.53
N SER A 168 -13.41 13.97 -6.56
CA SER A 168 -13.25 15.04 -7.54
C SER A 168 -13.70 14.58 -8.93
N ASP A 169 -14.34 15.47 -9.67
CA ASP A 169 -14.73 15.28 -11.07
C ASP A 169 -13.62 15.76 -12.04
N ASP A 170 -12.50 16.26 -11.52
CA ASP A 170 -11.32 16.63 -12.30
C ASP A 170 -10.28 15.50 -12.30
N PRO A 171 -9.93 14.92 -13.47
CA PRO A 171 -8.98 13.82 -13.56
C PRO A 171 -7.60 14.14 -12.97
N TYR A 172 -7.11 15.36 -13.14
CA TYR A 172 -5.82 15.76 -12.58
C TYR A 172 -5.85 15.74 -11.05
N THR A 173 -6.86 16.35 -10.45
CA THR A 173 -7.04 16.38 -8.99
C THR A 173 -7.19 14.97 -8.41
N MET A 174 -8.01 14.13 -9.04
CA MET A 174 -8.21 12.74 -8.63
C MET A 174 -6.88 11.96 -8.64
N LEU A 175 -6.14 12.04 -9.74
CA LEU A 175 -4.85 11.34 -9.86
C LEU A 175 -3.81 11.89 -8.88
N LYS A 176 -3.80 13.21 -8.64
CA LYS A 176 -2.92 13.84 -7.66
C LYS A 176 -3.22 13.32 -6.24
N MET A 177 -4.50 13.25 -5.87
CA MET A 177 -4.92 12.68 -4.59
C MET A 177 -4.50 11.21 -4.45
N GLN A 178 -4.68 10.40 -5.49
CA GLN A 178 -4.34 8.98 -5.45
C GLN A 178 -2.84 8.70 -5.41
N ARG A 179 -2.02 9.50 -6.11
CA ARG A 179 -0.60 9.20 -6.28
C ARG A 179 0.30 9.92 -5.28
N TYR A 180 -0.15 11.08 -4.77
CA TYR A 180 0.69 11.97 -3.95
C TYR A 180 -0.05 12.53 -2.73
N GLY A 181 -1.28 12.11 -2.51
CA GLY A 181 -2.08 12.54 -1.37
C GLY A 181 -1.89 11.68 -0.13
N THR A 182 -2.50 12.15 0.94
CA THR A 182 -2.61 11.44 2.22
C THR A 182 -4.04 11.01 2.45
N SER A 183 -4.25 10.06 3.36
CA SER A 183 -5.60 9.71 3.80
C SER A 183 -5.63 9.39 5.29
N PHE A 184 -6.80 9.59 5.89
CA PHE A 184 -7.17 9.10 7.21
C PHE A 184 -8.43 8.26 7.04
N ASN A 185 -8.29 6.95 7.14
CA ASN A 185 -9.38 6.00 6.91
C ASN A 185 -9.91 5.42 8.23
N LEU A 186 -11.21 5.13 8.27
CA LEU A 186 -11.84 4.31 9.30
C LEU A 186 -12.03 2.90 8.73
N ASP A 187 -11.16 1.97 9.12
CA ASP A 187 -11.19 0.59 8.63
C ASP A 187 -12.29 -0.25 9.29
N GLY A 188 -12.62 0.07 10.53
CA GLY A 188 -13.66 -0.63 11.26
C GLY A 188 -13.95 -0.01 12.61
N ILE A 189 -15.13 -0.30 13.10
CA ILE A 189 -15.60 0.10 14.44
C ILE A 189 -16.34 -1.08 15.07
N TRP A 190 -16.06 -1.39 16.33
CA TRP A 190 -16.69 -2.50 17.04
C TRP A 190 -16.90 -2.20 18.52
N GLY A 191 -17.85 -2.88 19.11
CA GLY A 191 -18.27 -2.77 20.49
C GLY A 191 -19.78 -2.88 20.63
N GLY A 192 -20.26 -3.33 21.77
CA GLY A 192 -21.68 -3.57 21.98
C GLY A 192 -22.24 -4.77 21.21
N ASN A 193 -23.53 -4.71 20.87
CA ASN A 193 -24.20 -5.77 20.13
C ASN A 193 -23.96 -5.63 18.63
N MET A 194 -23.14 -6.50 18.06
CA MET A 194 -22.76 -6.51 16.65
C MET A 194 -23.50 -7.57 15.81
N TYR A 195 -24.41 -8.34 16.41
CA TYR A 195 -25.16 -9.36 15.69
C TYR A 195 -26.32 -8.74 14.91
N ALA A 196 -26.41 -9.07 13.63
CA ALA A 196 -27.54 -8.69 12.81
C ALA A 196 -28.83 -9.42 13.24
N GLY A 197 -29.97 -8.72 13.19
CA GLY A 197 -31.29 -9.32 13.37
C GLY A 197 -31.72 -9.63 14.80
N GLY A 198 -30.95 -9.27 15.81
CA GLY A 198 -31.32 -9.47 17.22
C GLY A 198 -31.73 -8.17 17.92
N ALA A 199 -32.69 -8.24 18.86
CA ALA A 199 -33.07 -7.12 19.71
C ALA A 199 -32.29 -7.13 21.04
N GLY A 200 -30.95 -7.02 20.97
CA GLY A 200 -30.10 -6.95 22.15
C GLY A 200 -29.91 -5.49 22.62
N ALA A 201 -30.75 -5.03 23.55
CA ALA A 201 -30.66 -3.68 24.08
C ALA A 201 -29.55 -3.55 25.10
N ILE A 202 -28.35 -3.19 24.66
CA ILE A 202 -27.22 -2.92 25.54
C ILE A 202 -26.70 -1.48 25.43
N LEU A 203 -26.10 -1.00 26.49
CA LEU A 203 -25.30 0.22 26.55
C LEU A 203 -23.84 -0.21 26.73
N PRO A 204 -22.99 -0.10 25.71
CA PRO A 204 -21.64 -0.61 25.74
C PRO A 204 -20.77 0.10 26.76
N ASN A 205 -19.90 -0.65 27.43
CA ASN A 205 -18.88 -0.08 28.30
C ASN A 205 -17.63 0.39 27.52
N LYS A 206 -17.44 -0.13 26.31
CA LYS A 206 -16.27 0.18 25.46
C LYS A 206 -16.61 0.09 23.98
N VAL A 207 -16.05 0.99 23.21
CA VAL A 207 -16.04 0.95 21.73
C VAL A 207 -14.64 1.24 21.23
N THR A 208 -14.21 0.49 20.24
CA THR A 208 -12.89 0.64 19.59
C THR A 208 -13.08 0.84 18.09
N SER A 209 -12.27 1.69 17.51
CA SER A 209 -12.16 1.83 16.04
C SER A 209 -10.72 1.64 15.59
N LYS A 210 -10.57 1.14 14.37
CA LYS A 210 -9.28 0.96 13.70
C LYS A 210 -9.16 1.93 12.56
N HIS A 211 -7.99 2.52 12.43
CA HIS A 211 -7.70 3.53 11.42
C HIS A 211 -6.35 3.28 10.79
N ASN A 212 -6.22 3.65 9.52
CA ASN A 212 -4.93 3.84 8.89
C ASN A 212 -4.76 5.27 8.38
N PHE A 213 -3.52 5.73 8.47
CA PHE A 213 -3.06 6.94 7.81
C PHE A 213 -2.12 6.54 6.70
N ARG A 214 -2.44 6.93 5.46
CA ARG A 214 -1.49 6.89 4.35
C ARG A 214 -0.77 8.22 4.31
N TYR A 215 0.55 8.18 4.18
CA TYR A 215 1.36 9.39 4.24
C TYR A 215 2.53 9.34 3.24
N VAL A 216 3.05 10.51 2.94
CA VAL A 216 3.96 10.78 1.83
C VAL A 216 5.34 11.19 2.34
N PRO A 217 6.38 11.32 1.48
CA PRO A 217 7.73 11.75 1.89
C PRO A 217 7.73 12.99 2.78
N ASN A 218 8.71 13.05 3.67
CA ASN A 218 8.88 13.98 4.80
C ASN A 218 7.93 13.78 5.98
N MET A 219 6.88 12.97 5.85
CA MET A 219 6.02 12.62 6.98
C MET A 219 6.55 11.37 7.69
N LYS A 220 6.18 11.21 8.96
CA LYS A 220 6.54 10.05 9.80
C LYS A 220 5.33 9.57 10.57
N GLY A 221 5.07 8.26 10.56
CA GLY A 221 3.95 7.65 11.27
C GLY A 221 3.88 8.00 12.76
N PRO A 222 4.97 7.89 13.54
CA PRO A 222 4.95 8.27 14.95
C PRO A 222 4.60 9.75 15.21
N ASP A 223 4.98 10.68 14.31
CA ASP A 223 4.63 12.08 14.43
C ASP A 223 3.16 12.34 14.11
N ILE A 224 2.60 11.60 13.16
CA ILE A 224 1.15 11.61 12.87
C ILE A 224 0.36 11.17 14.11
N VAL A 225 0.79 10.10 14.77
CA VAL A 225 0.12 9.60 15.99
C VAL A 225 0.20 10.63 17.13
N LYS A 226 1.32 11.35 17.28
CA LYS A 226 1.45 12.47 18.24
C LYS A 226 0.48 13.61 17.93
N LYS A 227 0.37 14.00 16.64
CA LYS A 227 -0.57 15.04 16.19
C LYS A 227 -2.04 14.64 16.42
N LEU A 228 -2.36 13.36 16.13
CA LEU A 228 -3.66 12.79 16.44
C LEU A 228 -3.98 12.88 17.95
N ARG A 229 -3.03 12.47 18.82
CA ARG A 229 -3.21 12.58 20.27
C ARG A 229 -3.44 14.01 20.70
N ALA A 230 -2.64 14.96 20.20
CA ALA A 230 -2.77 16.38 20.51
C ALA A 230 -4.13 16.94 20.06
N GLN A 231 -4.61 16.54 18.87
CA GLN A 231 -5.93 16.95 18.37
C GLN A 231 -7.08 16.40 19.24
N LEU A 232 -7.00 15.14 19.65
CA LEU A 232 -7.97 14.55 20.56
C LEU A 232 -7.99 15.28 21.90
N ASP A 233 -6.84 15.64 22.44
CA ASP A 233 -6.74 16.41 23.69
C ASP A 233 -7.36 17.81 23.57
N LYS A 234 -7.08 18.49 22.45
CA LYS A 234 -7.64 19.80 22.11
C LYS A 234 -9.16 19.75 21.98
N ASN A 235 -9.69 18.67 21.40
CA ASN A 235 -11.12 18.45 21.22
C ASN A 235 -11.83 17.96 22.51
N GLY A 236 -11.10 17.77 23.63
CA GLY A 236 -11.68 17.35 24.91
C GLY A 236 -11.81 15.83 25.08
N TYR A 237 -11.07 15.04 24.29
CA TYR A 237 -11.08 13.57 24.31
C TYR A 237 -9.78 12.97 24.88
N LYS A 238 -9.30 13.53 26.02
CA LYS A 238 -8.09 13.08 26.72
C LYS A 238 -8.18 11.64 27.24
N ASP A 239 -9.39 11.17 27.48
CA ASP A 239 -9.72 9.85 27.99
C ASP A 239 -9.66 8.76 26.91
N VAL A 240 -9.59 9.11 25.63
CA VAL A 240 -9.49 8.14 24.54
C VAL A 240 -8.11 7.54 24.49
N GLU A 241 -8.03 6.22 24.56
CA GLU A 241 -6.78 5.49 24.37
C GLU A 241 -6.40 5.52 22.88
N VAL A 242 -5.14 5.86 22.60
CA VAL A 242 -4.53 5.80 21.26
C VAL A 242 -3.44 4.76 21.28
N LYS A 243 -3.62 3.68 20.54
CA LYS A 243 -2.65 2.60 20.42
C LYS A 243 -2.14 2.52 18.99
N MET A 244 -0.87 2.81 18.77
CA MET A 244 -0.21 2.53 17.50
C MET A 244 -0.01 1.02 17.35
N ILE A 245 -0.49 0.44 16.25
CA ILE A 245 -0.34 -0.99 15.93
C ILE A 245 1.00 -1.22 15.26
N GLY A 246 1.32 -0.39 14.26
CA GLY A 246 2.55 -0.47 13.49
C GLY A 246 2.69 0.68 12.52
N ASP A 247 3.89 0.80 11.96
CA ASP A 247 4.26 1.82 10.98
C ASP A 247 5.17 1.20 9.91
N VAL A 248 4.79 1.36 8.65
CA VAL A 248 5.63 1.06 7.49
C VAL A 248 6.06 2.39 6.87
N PRO A 249 7.30 2.82 7.04
CA PRO A 249 7.81 4.05 6.46
C PRO A 249 7.76 4.05 4.94
N TRP A 250 7.58 5.23 4.36
CA TRP A 250 7.61 5.43 2.92
C TRP A 250 9.00 5.16 2.32
N ALA A 251 9.01 4.83 1.04
CA ALA A 251 10.23 4.68 0.25
C ALA A 251 10.03 5.28 -1.14
N LYS A 252 11.00 6.07 -1.59
CA LYS A 252 11.04 6.70 -2.91
C LYS A 252 12.23 6.14 -3.68
N MET A 253 11.95 5.40 -4.75
CA MET A 253 12.95 4.67 -5.52
C MET A 253 13.02 5.20 -6.96
N ASN A 254 14.16 4.99 -7.59
CA ASN A 254 14.34 5.19 -9.02
C ASN A 254 14.21 3.83 -9.72
N SER A 255 13.33 3.72 -10.71
CA SER A 255 13.17 2.48 -11.48
C SER A 255 14.17 2.34 -12.63
N ASP A 256 14.88 3.41 -13.03
CA ASP A 256 15.96 3.33 -14.01
C ASP A 256 17.25 2.82 -13.36
N ASN A 257 17.24 1.57 -13.05
CA ASN A 257 18.35 0.80 -12.49
C ASN A 257 18.47 -0.55 -13.21
N ASP A 258 19.48 -1.37 -12.87
CA ASP A 258 19.72 -2.62 -13.55
C ASP A 258 18.54 -3.61 -13.44
N ALA A 259 17.85 -3.65 -12.30
CA ALA A 259 16.65 -4.46 -12.13
C ALA A 259 15.50 -3.96 -13.01
N GLY A 260 15.30 -2.64 -13.09
CA GLY A 260 14.31 -2.02 -13.96
C GLY A 260 14.58 -2.26 -15.45
N ARG A 261 15.83 -2.10 -15.87
CA ARG A 261 16.25 -2.39 -17.25
C ARG A 261 16.06 -3.87 -17.60
N ALA A 262 16.32 -4.77 -16.67
CA ALA A 262 16.07 -6.20 -16.86
C ALA A 262 14.57 -6.51 -16.99
N LEU A 263 13.72 -5.87 -16.20
CA LEU A 263 12.27 -6.02 -16.30
C LEU A 263 11.74 -5.44 -17.61
N LYS A 264 12.21 -4.24 -18.02
CA LYS A 264 11.87 -3.64 -19.32
C LYS A 264 12.20 -4.62 -20.44
N ARG A 265 13.39 -5.20 -20.40
CA ARG A 265 13.81 -6.19 -21.40
C ARG A 265 12.92 -7.43 -21.41
N ALA A 266 12.48 -7.91 -20.25
CA ALA A 266 11.53 -9.02 -20.17
C ALA A 266 10.18 -8.67 -20.79
N TYR A 267 9.68 -7.46 -20.58
CA TYR A 267 8.45 -6.99 -21.21
C TYR A 267 8.54 -6.93 -22.73
N GLU A 268 9.66 -6.41 -23.26
CA GLU A 268 9.92 -6.36 -24.70
C GLU A 268 9.88 -7.76 -25.34
N VAL A 269 10.59 -8.71 -24.74
CA VAL A 269 10.65 -10.10 -25.23
C VAL A 269 9.31 -10.80 -25.15
N MET A 270 8.53 -10.50 -24.12
CA MET A 270 7.20 -11.07 -23.93
C MET A 270 6.11 -10.28 -24.64
N ASN A 271 6.46 -9.24 -25.41
CA ASN A 271 5.51 -8.36 -26.11
C ASN A 271 4.41 -7.78 -25.16
N ILE A 272 4.83 -7.41 -23.94
CA ILE A 272 3.96 -6.75 -22.97
C ILE A 272 4.08 -5.24 -23.18
N PRO A 273 2.98 -4.53 -23.50
CA PRO A 273 3.00 -3.07 -23.57
C PRO A 273 3.45 -2.46 -22.24
N HIS A 274 4.39 -1.53 -22.28
CA HIS A 274 4.93 -0.89 -21.08
C HIS A 274 5.30 0.56 -21.34
N GLY A 275 5.42 1.37 -20.28
CA GLY A 275 5.98 2.72 -20.35
C GLY A 275 7.51 2.73 -20.29
N GLU A 276 8.06 3.93 -20.12
CA GLU A 276 9.51 4.11 -19.92
C GLU A 276 9.90 4.00 -18.45
N LEU A 277 11.16 3.61 -18.22
CA LEU A 277 11.77 3.69 -16.89
C LEU A 277 11.89 5.17 -16.48
N ARG A 278 11.84 5.41 -15.19
CA ARG A 278 11.75 6.74 -14.63
C ARG A 278 12.80 7.00 -13.57
N GLY A 279 13.53 8.10 -13.73
CA GLY A 279 14.56 8.54 -12.78
C GLY A 279 14.03 9.18 -11.51
N ASP A 280 12.87 9.83 -11.56
CA ASP A 280 12.22 10.47 -10.41
C ASP A 280 10.91 9.75 -10.08
N TRP A 281 10.91 9.00 -9.00
CA TRP A 281 9.79 8.16 -8.62
C TRP A 281 8.86 8.83 -7.61
N GLY A 282 7.59 8.94 -7.99
CA GLY A 282 6.52 9.15 -7.04
C GLY A 282 6.25 7.90 -6.20
N ILE A 283 5.51 8.06 -5.13
CA ILE A 283 5.16 7.00 -4.16
C ILE A 283 4.14 6.01 -4.75
N GLY A 284 3.43 6.41 -5.79
CA GLY A 284 2.43 5.57 -6.44
C GLY A 284 3.06 4.61 -7.43
N GLY A 285 2.71 3.34 -7.39
CA GLY A 285 3.06 2.38 -8.42
C GLY A 285 2.66 2.90 -9.80
N GLY A 286 3.58 2.88 -10.77
CA GLY A 286 3.25 3.24 -12.14
C GLY A 286 2.14 2.32 -12.65
N GLY A 287 1.03 2.86 -13.13
CA GLY A 287 -0.02 2.07 -13.73
C GLY A 287 -1.43 2.30 -13.20
N GLY A 288 -1.69 3.38 -12.47
CA GLY A 288 -3.06 3.85 -12.25
C GLY A 288 -3.83 3.23 -11.07
N ALA A 289 -3.22 2.36 -10.30
CA ALA A 289 -3.74 2.00 -8.98
C ALA A 289 -3.02 2.83 -7.92
N ALA A 290 -3.73 3.27 -6.91
CA ALA A 290 -3.12 3.79 -5.69
C ALA A 290 -2.06 2.79 -5.22
N GLY A 291 -0.82 3.25 -5.05
CA GLY A 291 0.25 2.39 -4.57
C GLY A 291 -0.09 1.95 -3.15
N GLY A 292 -0.12 0.66 -2.90
CA GLY A 292 -0.18 0.15 -1.53
C GLY A 292 1.13 0.41 -0.80
N TYR A 293 1.12 0.27 0.51
CA TYR A 293 2.36 0.19 1.26
C TYR A 293 2.98 -1.20 1.12
N TRP A 294 4.28 -1.27 1.19
CA TRP A 294 5.06 -2.49 1.36
C TRP A 294 6.45 -2.08 1.91
N PRO A 295 7.20 -3.00 2.54
CA PRO A 295 8.41 -2.63 3.29
C PRO A 295 9.62 -2.32 2.39
N ALA A 296 9.44 -1.52 1.34
CA ALA A 296 10.52 -1.09 0.43
C ALA A 296 11.67 -0.39 1.16
N TYR A 297 11.37 0.32 2.24
CA TYR A 297 12.36 1.03 3.05
C TYR A 297 13.41 0.11 3.68
N LEU A 298 13.11 -1.18 3.83
CA LEU A 298 14.05 -2.17 4.37
C LEU A 298 15.18 -2.51 3.42
N PHE A 299 14.95 -2.38 2.10
CA PHE A 299 15.82 -2.92 1.07
C PHE A 299 16.38 -1.85 0.13
N GLY A 300 15.63 -0.80 -0.13
CA GLY A 300 15.85 0.08 -1.26
C GLY A 300 17.04 1.04 -1.13
N ASN A 301 17.62 1.40 -2.28
CA ASN A 301 18.74 2.32 -2.42
C ASN A 301 18.33 3.80 -2.60
N GLY A 302 17.04 4.10 -2.57
CA GLY A 302 16.52 5.45 -2.72
C GLY A 302 16.38 6.20 -1.39
N GLU A 303 15.55 7.23 -1.40
CA GLU A 303 15.15 7.95 -0.19
C GLU A 303 14.12 7.12 0.59
N VAL A 304 14.32 6.98 1.88
CA VAL A 304 13.44 6.20 2.76
C VAL A 304 13.10 6.99 4.03
N GLY A 305 11.89 6.79 4.53
CA GLY A 305 11.42 7.44 5.76
C GLY A 305 12.19 7.01 7.01
N GLU A 306 12.77 5.80 6.99
CA GLU A 306 13.60 5.25 8.05
C GLU A 306 14.65 4.29 7.48
N LYS A 307 15.91 4.44 7.88
CA LYS A 307 16.97 3.46 7.60
C LYS A 307 17.05 2.44 8.72
N VAL A 308 16.81 1.17 8.40
CA VAL A 308 16.83 0.07 9.37
C VAL A 308 18.10 -0.76 9.28
N SER A 309 18.71 -0.86 8.10
CA SER A 309 19.89 -1.67 7.86
C SER A 309 20.96 -0.89 7.08
N PRO A 310 22.26 -1.09 7.37
CA PRO A 310 23.36 -0.53 6.58
C PRO A 310 23.43 -1.15 5.16
N TYR A 311 22.82 -2.32 4.95
CA TYR A 311 22.73 -3.01 3.65
C TYR A 311 21.44 -2.67 2.89
N ALA A 312 20.58 -1.79 3.41
CA ALA A 312 19.54 -1.15 2.64
C ALA A 312 20.20 -0.30 1.54
N GLY A 313 20.10 -0.68 0.32
CA GLY A 313 20.82 -0.04 -0.79
C GLY A 313 20.69 -0.83 -2.07
N ILE A 314 19.73 -1.75 -2.13
CA ILE A 314 19.51 -2.62 -3.27
C ILE A 314 18.65 -1.88 -4.32
N PRO A 315 19.06 -1.82 -5.59
CA PRO A 315 18.19 -1.34 -6.67
C PRO A 315 16.92 -2.19 -6.76
N ILE A 316 15.76 -1.55 -6.61
CA ILE A 316 14.48 -2.26 -6.62
C ILE A 316 13.68 -1.91 -7.87
N VAL A 317 12.99 -2.91 -8.43
CA VAL A 317 11.87 -2.72 -9.33
C VAL A 317 10.70 -3.62 -8.93
N ALA A 318 9.49 -3.07 -8.98
CA ALA A 318 8.26 -3.84 -8.86
C ALA A 318 7.58 -3.93 -10.22
N GLY A 319 7.14 -5.13 -10.58
CA GLY A 319 6.44 -5.39 -11.84
C GLY A 319 6.38 -6.88 -12.15
N GLY A 320 5.77 -7.24 -13.26
CA GLY A 320 5.64 -8.65 -13.63
C GLY A 320 4.59 -8.90 -14.71
N GLY A 321 4.28 -10.17 -14.89
CA GLY A 321 3.23 -10.67 -15.77
C GLY A 321 2.09 -11.29 -14.97
N GLY A 322 1.02 -11.66 -15.68
CA GLY A 322 -0.19 -12.16 -15.05
C GLY A 322 -1.09 -11.03 -14.54
N HIS A 323 -2.29 -11.38 -14.12
CA HIS A 323 -3.26 -10.41 -13.62
C HIS A 323 -4.06 -10.99 -12.46
N GLY A 324 -4.37 -10.14 -11.50
CA GLY A 324 -5.27 -10.39 -10.40
C GLY A 324 -5.94 -9.09 -9.98
N GLY A 325 -6.95 -9.18 -9.17
CA GLY A 325 -7.68 -8.00 -8.73
C GLY A 325 -8.59 -8.25 -7.53
N ARG A 326 -9.19 -7.17 -7.06
CA ARG A 326 -10.06 -7.13 -5.88
C ARG A 326 -9.35 -7.52 -4.58
N ALA A 327 -8.06 -7.17 -4.44
CA ALA A 327 -7.32 -7.41 -3.21
C ALA A 327 -8.11 -6.91 -1.99
N HIS A 328 -8.14 -7.69 -0.90
CA HIS A 328 -8.87 -7.44 0.36
C HIS A 328 -10.41 -7.40 0.22
N ALA A 329 -10.96 -7.73 -0.94
CA ALA A 329 -12.39 -7.69 -1.19
C ALA A 329 -12.97 -9.09 -1.48
N ALA A 330 -14.29 -9.21 -1.39
CA ALA A 330 -14.98 -10.44 -1.80
C ALA A 330 -14.70 -10.76 -3.27
N ASN A 331 -14.45 -12.05 -3.56
CA ASN A 331 -14.08 -12.54 -4.89
C ASN A 331 -12.75 -11.98 -5.40
N GLU A 332 -11.78 -11.81 -4.55
CA GLU A 332 -10.38 -11.64 -4.96
C GLU A 332 -9.97 -12.77 -5.91
N TYR A 333 -9.30 -12.43 -6.99
CA TYR A 333 -9.01 -13.39 -8.06
C TYR A 333 -7.59 -13.25 -8.61
N TYR A 334 -7.09 -14.34 -9.16
CA TYR A 334 -5.90 -14.40 -10.01
C TYR A 334 -6.20 -15.14 -11.30
N VAL A 335 -5.72 -14.63 -12.44
CA VAL A 335 -5.95 -15.22 -13.76
C VAL A 335 -5.02 -16.43 -13.96
N ILE A 336 -5.58 -17.63 -14.02
CA ILE A 336 -4.84 -18.88 -14.26
C ILE A 336 -4.49 -19.01 -15.74
N GLU A 337 -5.52 -18.91 -16.60
CA GLU A 337 -5.37 -18.94 -18.05
C GLU A 337 -5.49 -17.53 -18.59
N GLY A 338 -4.49 -17.07 -19.33
CA GLY A 338 -4.49 -15.73 -19.92
C GLY A 338 -5.44 -15.63 -21.12
N ALA A 339 -5.83 -14.40 -21.46
CA ALA A 339 -6.61 -14.09 -22.66
C ALA A 339 -6.12 -12.78 -23.28
N GLY A 340 -6.01 -12.75 -24.59
CA GLY A 340 -5.56 -11.56 -25.33
C GLY A 340 -4.15 -11.12 -24.90
N ARG A 341 -4.04 -9.91 -24.34
CA ARG A 341 -2.76 -9.35 -23.85
C ARG A 341 -2.50 -9.64 -22.37
N VAL A 342 -3.49 -10.13 -21.65
CA VAL A 342 -3.35 -10.49 -20.24
C VAL A 342 -2.80 -11.91 -20.13
N TYR A 343 -1.64 -12.04 -19.57
CA TYR A 343 -1.05 -13.34 -19.30
C TYR A 343 -1.66 -13.98 -18.05
N GLY A 344 -1.82 -15.30 -18.09
CA GLY A 344 -2.10 -16.08 -16.91
C GLY A 344 -0.83 -16.50 -16.18
N MET A 345 -0.95 -17.49 -15.30
CA MET A 345 0.13 -17.98 -14.44
C MET A 345 1.39 -18.38 -15.22
N ALA A 346 1.25 -19.15 -16.29
CA ALA A 346 2.38 -19.58 -17.10
C ALA A 346 3.09 -18.40 -17.81
N GLY A 347 2.35 -17.37 -18.21
CA GLY A 347 2.92 -16.14 -18.75
C GLY A 347 3.69 -15.35 -17.70
N ALA A 348 3.17 -15.25 -16.47
CA ALA A 348 3.87 -14.64 -15.35
C ALA A 348 5.20 -15.37 -15.05
N GLU A 349 5.21 -16.69 -15.05
CA GLU A 349 6.43 -17.50 -14.89
C GLU A 349 7.48 -17.22 -15.98
N LYS A 350 7.03 -17.05 -17.22
CA LYS A 350 7.92 -16.69 -18.34
C LYS A 350 8.53 -15.30 -18.18
N VAL A 351 7.77 -14.33 -17.69
CA VAL A 351 8.31 -12.98 -17.39
C VAL A 351 9.40 -13.04 -16.33
N VAL A 352 9.21 -13.84 -15.27
CA VAL A 352 10.21 -14.06 -14.23
C VAL A 352 11.49 -14.68 -14.81
N ALA A 353 11.33 -15.71 -15.64
CA ALA A 353 12.45 -16.37 -16.30
C ALA A 353 13.19 -15.39 -17.23
N ALA A 354 12.46 -14.65 -18.07
CA ALA A 354 13.03 -13.66 -18.98
C ALA A 354 13.82 -12.58 -18.19
N MET A 355 13.27 -12.10 -17.10
CA MET A 355 13.95 -11.12 -16.25
C MET A 355 15.25 -11.67 -15.66
N ALA A 356 15.28 -12.91 -15.16
CA ALA A 356 16.51 -13.52 -14.63
C ALA A 356 17.61 -13.60 -15.68
N TYR A 357 17.28 -13.96 -16.92
CA TYR A 357 18.24 -13.95 -18.03
C TYR A 357 18.67 -12.55 -18.46
N ALA A 358 17.73 -11.60 -18.48
CA ALA A 358 18.04 -10.21 -18.81
C ALA A 358 18.97 -9.58 -17.77
N PHE A 359 18.71 -9.81 -16.49
CA PHE A 359 19.57 -9.33 -15.40
C PHE A 359 20.98 -9.92 -15.47
N ALA A 360 21.11 -11.17 -15.89
CA ALA A 360 22.42 -11.82 -16.12
C ALA A 360 23.12 -11.37 -17.40
N GLY A 361 22.57 -10.45 -18.19
CA GLY A 361 23.10 -10.06 -19.50
C GLY A 361 23.08 -11.17 -20.55
N LYS A 362 22.21 -12.16 -20.40
CA LYS A 362 22.15 -13.38 -21.24
C LYS A 362 20.94 -13.45 -22.16
N MET A 363 20.19 -12.37 -22.26
CA MET A 363 19.05 -12.29 -23.19
C MET A 363 19.52 -11.91 -24.60
N PRO A 364 18.98 -12.53 -25.64
CA PRO A 364 19.22 -12.09 -27.01
C PRO A 364 18.71 -10.65 -27.21
N PRO A 365 19.21 -9.91 -28.22
CA PRO A 365 18.67 -8.59 -28.54
C PRO A 365 17.17 -8.66 -28.82
N ALA A 366 16.46 -7.54 -28.60
CA ALA A 366 15.03 -7.48 -28.91
C ALA A 366 14.81 -7.80 -30.39
N PRO A 367 13.73 -8.50 -30.77
CA PRO A 367 13.36 -8.58 -32.16
C PRO A 367 13.21 -7.14 -32.69
N SER A 368 13.79 -6.88 -33.86
CA SER A 368 13.61 -5.58 -34.52
C SER A 368 12.11 -5.32 -34.69
N PRO A 369 11.61 -4.09 -34.48
CA PRO A 369 10.23 -3.79 -34.79
C PRO A 369 9.99 -4.20 -36.24
N THR A 370 9.10 -5.17 -36.45
CA THR A 370 8.61 -5.45 -37.79
C THR A 370 7.81 -4.22 -38.24
N ASN A 371 8.33 -3.52 -39.25
CA ASN A 371 7.68 -2.41 -39.91
C ASN A 371 6.26 -2.77 -40.38
#